data_78f9895c3825521f4e382625d4dc78af
#
_entry.id   78f9895c3825521f4e382625d4dc78af
#
_cell.length_a   1.000
_cell.length_b   1.000
_cell.length_c   1.000
_cell.angle_alpha   90.00
_cell.angle_beta   90.00
_cell.angle_gamma   90.00
#
_symmetry.space_group_name_H-M   'P 1'
#
loop_
_entity.id
_entity.type
_entity.pdbx_description
1 polymer ?
#
loop_
_entity_poly.entity_id
_entity_poly.type
_entity_poly.pdbx_seq_one_letter_code
_entity_poly.pdbx_strand_id
1 'polypeptide(L)'
;MPRRRPPFTPTGLDGVARTGCLAFSEPPARLSANRAEFMFSLPRGRSLDLFVECGLDACEQPDEARWRWHAILARLAMRRRLRRGAIVEGGRNQGFNDWLRQSRADIALLVTDLPTGPYPYAGTPWFSTPFGRDGIITAWQMLWIDPGLAKGVLTYLASRQATETNAFMDSAPGKIMHETRGGEMSVLGEVPFGLYYGGVDTTCLFIALAGAYAKRTNDYGTIRALWPHLIAAAGWMSDYGDSNGDGLIDYARAADTGLSNQGWKDSEDSIFHADGRFPKGPIALLEVQGYAFAAWKALAEMGAVLGDGRALEWAARAEALRALVEDRYWMEDEGFYAIALDGDGEQCRAVASNAGHLLFMGLPSHERARRVTRRMLTAEFRSGWGLRTLAKGQARFNPMSYHNGSVWPHDTALAAAGMARYGERRAVAMLLGEIYGSAAHFQMRLPELFCGFVRETGEPPIAYPVACLPQAWAAGSVFLMMQSVLGLSIDAAEGLVEVNNPALPAGLDRLSITRLKVGDGVIDLHFQRLNGHVVVMPRERSGAVNLRATG
;
A
#
# COMPACT_ATOMS: atom_id res chain seq x y z
N MET A 1 -8.32 33.65 38.44
CA MET A 1 -8.96 32.91 37.33
C MET A 1 -7.98 32.92 36.18
N PRO A 2 -7.50 31.79 35.65
CA PRO A 2 -6.65 31.78 34.47
C PRO A 2 -7.42 32.40 33.31
N ARG A 3 -6.83 33.39 32.65
CA ARG A 3 -7.44 34.01 31.45
C ARG A 3 -7.48 32.96 30.33
N ARG A 4 -8.64 32.30 30.17
CA ARG A 4 -8.93 31.57 28.98
C ARG A 4 -8.96 32.56 27.82
N ARG A 5 -8.18 32.32 26.79
CA ARG A 5 -8.38 33.02 25.54
C ARG A 5 -9.74 32.61 24.98
N PRO A 6 -10.52 33.56 24.40
CA PRO A 6 -11.66 33.15 23.59
C PRO A 6 -11.16 32.22 22.49
N PRO A 7 -11.89 31.12 22.20
CA PRO A 7 -11.53 30.23 21.14
C PRO A 7 -11.34 31.01 19.84
N PHE A 8 -10.29 30.73 19.09
CA PHE A 8 -10.18 31.20 17.73
C PHE A 8 -11.22 30.42 16.92
N THR A 9 -12.26 31.09 16.49
CA THR A 9 -13.42 30.48 15.82
C THR A 9 -13.59 31.13 14.45
N PRO A 10 -12.79 30.76 13.44
CA PRO A 10 -13.08 31.17 12.09
C PRO A 10 -14.34 30.44 11.61
N THR A 11 -15.23 31.17 10.98
CA THR A 11 -16.33 30.59 10.20
C THR A 11 -15.83 30.40 8.78
N GLY A 12 -15.82 29.16 8.31
CA GLY A 12 -15.46 28.85 6.93
C GLY A 12 -16.50 29.34 5.92
N LEU A 13 -16.15 29.34 4.66
CA LEU A 13 -17.09 29.66 3.55
C LEU A 13 -18.26 28.66 3.49
N ASP A 14 -18.06 27.46 4.04
CA ASP A 14 -19.08 26.42 4.24
C ASP A 14 -20.06 26.73 5.39
N GLY A 15 -19.93 27.89 6.05
CA GLY A 15 -20.74 28.30 7.19
C GLY A 15 -20.42 27.57 8.50
N VAL A 16 -19.43 26.67 8.50
CA VAL A 16 -19.03 25.89 9.68
C VAL A 16 -18.04 26.68 10.53
N ALA A 17 -18.40 26.92 11.79
CA ALA A 17 -17.47 27.47 12.77
C ALA A 17 -16.50 26.39 13.25
N ARG A 18 -15.20 26.61 13.08
CA ARG A 18 -14.13 25.70 13.52
C ARG A 18 -13.37 26.35 14.68
N THR A 19 -13.52 25.79 15.85
CA THR A 19 -12.91 26.36 17.07
C THR A 19 -11.66 25.56 17.42
N GLY A 20 -10.52 26.26 17.47
CA GLY A 20 -9.28 25.74 18.06
C GLY A 20 -9.07 26.36 19.43
N CYS A 21 -8.64 25.59 20.39
CA CYS A 21 -8.29 26.08 21.71
C CYS A 21 -6.89 25.67 22.13
N LEU A 22 -6.28 26.52 22.95
CA LEU A 22 -5.01 26.26 23.64
C LEU A 22 -5.21 26.57 25.14
N ALA A 23 -4.86 25.62 25.99
CA ALA A 23 -4.80 25.80 27.43
C ALA A 23 -3.38 25.53 27.95
N PHE A 24 -2.97 26.23 28.99
CA PHE A 24 -1.64 26.15 29.58
C PHE A 24 -1.76 25.83 31.07
N SER A 25 -0.84 25.00 31.60
CA SER A 25 -0.79 24.70 33.04
C SER A 25 -0.50 25.92 33.89
N GLU A 26 0.28 26.84 33.33
CA GLU A 26 0.63 28.12 33.97
C GLU A 26 0.09 29.30 33.14
N PRO A 27 -0.34 30.37 33.74
CA PRO A 27 -0.78 31.55 33.03
C PRO A 27 0.41 32.22 32.34
N PRO A 28 0.31 32.51 31.01
CA PRO A 28 1.36 33.27 30.34
C PRO A 28 1.45 34.70 30.88
N ALA A 29 2.69 35.21 31.01
CA ALA A 29 2.95 36.61 31.42
C ALA A 29 2.41 37.59 30.35
N ARG A 30 2.49 37.20 29.06
CA ARG A 30 1.88 37.92 27.93
C ARG A 30 1.25 36.92 26.97
N LEU A 31 0.09 37.29 26.44
CA LEU A 31 -0.64 36.49 25.44
C LEU A 31 -1.09 37.39 24.29
N SER A 32 -0.73 37.02 23.07
CA SER A 32 -1.18 37.69 21.84
C SER A 32 -1.79 36.67 20.87
N ALA A 33 -2.13 37.09 19.65
CA ALA A 33 -2.76 36.24 18.67
C ALA A 33 -1.90 35.03 18.25
N ASN A 34 -0.58 35.20 18.25
CA ASN A 34 0.38 34.23 17.74
C ASN A 34 1.51 33.88 18.72
N ARG A 35 1.43 34.40 19.98
CA ARG A 35 2.53 34.24 20.93
C ARG A 35 2.01 34.16 22.36
N ALA A 36 2.49 33.20 23.14
CA ALA A 36 2.38 33.11 24.58
C ALA A 36 3.79 33.21 25.19
N GLU A 37 4.00 34.15 26.10
CA GLU A 37 5.27 34.35 26.81
C GLU A 37 5.12 33.92 28.25
N PHE A 38 6.09 33.12 28.72
CA PHE A 38 6.17 32.66 30.10
C PHE A 38 7.45 33.19 30.75
N MET A 39 7.36 33.60 31.98
CA MET A 39 8.50 34.04 32.77
C MET A 39 8.61 33.16 34.02
N PHE A 40 9.71 32.45 34.16
CA PHE A 40 9.98 31.56 35.26
C PHE A 40 11.29 31.95 35.97
N SER A 41 11.30 31.88 37.29
CA SER A 41 12.52 31.92 38.07
C SER A 41 12.86 30.50 38.53
N LEU A 42 13.94 29.93 37.97
CA LEU A 42 14.37 28.58 38.29
C LEU A 42 15.59 28.57 39.20
N PRO A 43 15.48 28.11 40.45
CA PRO A 43 16.63 27.88 41.30
C PRO A 43 17.56 26.82 40.72
N ARG A 44 18.85 26.91 41.06
CA ARG A 44 19.86 25.94 40.59
C ARG A 44 19.47 24.50 40.94
N GLY A 45 19.48 23.60 39.93
CA GLY A 45 19.14 22.19 40.09
C GLY A 45 17.63 21.88 40.15
N ARG A 46 16.76 22.87 39.86
CA ARG A 46 15.31 22.66 39.73
C ARG A 46 14.90 22.62 38.25
N SER A 47 13.83 21.88 37.97
CA SER A 47 13.14 21.84 36.68
C SER A 47 11.69 22.29 36.85
N LEU A 48 11.11 22.83 35.80
CA LEU A 48 9.70 23.16 35.71
C LEU A 48 9.14 22.54 34.43
N ASP A 49 8.01 21.86 34.53
CA ASP A 49 7.28 21.32 33.39
C ASP A 49 6.10 22.23 33.07
N LEU A 50 6.03 22.69 31.84
CA LEU A 50 4.89 23.43 31.29
C LEU A 50 4.04 22.50 30.42
N PHE A 51 2.80 22.28 30.85
CA PHE A 51 1.86 21.46 30.07
C PHE A 51 0.99 22.36 29.19
N VAL A 52 0.82 21.94 27.94
CA VAL A 52 -0.01 22.64 26.94
C VAL A 52 -1.01 21.64 26.36
N GLU A 53 -2.28 21.99 26.40
CA GLU A 53 -3.33 21.25 25.72
C GLU A 53 -3.80 22.01 24.48
N CYS A 54 -3.80 21.32 23.33
CA CYS A 54 -4.38 21.80 22.09
C CYS A 54 -5.62 20.95 21.78
N GLY A 55 -6.74 21.58 21.53
CA GLY A 55 -7.98 20.86 21.24
C GLY A 55 -8.81 21.55 20.18
N LEU A 56 -9.81 20.81 19.66
CA LEU A 56 -10.91 21.32 18.88
C LEU A 56 -12.07 21.58 19.84
N ASP A 57 -12.78 22.68 19.65
CA ASP A 57 -13.97 23.13 20.39
C ASP A 57 -13.73 23.50 21.85
N ALA A 58 -13.09 22.65 22.66
CA ALA A 58 -12.81 22.93 24.07
C ALA A 58 -11.49 22.32 24.52
N CYS A 59 -10.79 23.02 25.43
CA CYS A 59 -9.65 22.50 26.17
C CYS A 59 -9.95 22.53 27.68
N GLU A 60 -9.47 21.51 28.38
CA GLU A 60 -9.43 21.50 29.83
C GLU A 60 -8.12 22.12 30.34
N GLN A 61 -8.07 22.42 31.66
CA GLN A 61 -6.83 22.88 32.26
C GLN A 61 -5.81 21.74 32.27
N PRO A 62 -4.69 21.85 31.55
CA PRO A 62 -3.67 20.80 31.52
C PRO A 62 -2.89 20.79 32.83
N ASP A 63 -2.59 19.60 33.31
CA ASP A 63 -1.71 19.33 34.44
C ASP A 63 -0.91 18.06 34.21
N GLU A 64 0.01 17.74 35.14
CA GLU A 64 0.84 16.54 35.05
C GLU A 64 0.01 15.24 35.07
N ALA A 65 -1.06 15.20 35.90
CA ALA A 65 -1.90 14.00 36.00
C ALA A 65 -2.65 13.72 34.70
N ARG A 66 -3.21 14.76 34.09
CA ARG A 66 -3.89 14.67 32.78
C ARG A 66 -2.92 14.27 31.70
N TRP A 67 -1.73 14.88 31.64
CA TRP A 67 -0.70 14.49 30.68
C TRP A 67 -0.28 13.03 30.84
N ARG A 68 -0.01 12.58 32.07
CA ARG A 68 0.33 11.18 32.37
C ARG A 68 -0.78 10.23 31.95
N TRP A 69 -2.02 10.55 32.21
CA TRP A 69 -3.19 9.76 31.84
C TRP A 69 -3.26 9.58 30.31
N HIS A 70 -3.22 10.67 29.54
CA HIS A 70 -3.25 10.61 28.08
C HIS A 70 -2.03 9.91 27.49
N ALA A 71 -0.85 10.09 28.08
CA ALA A 71 0.35 9.38 27.67
C ALA A 71 0.24 7.85 27.89
N ILE A 72 -0.41 7.43 28.99
CA ILE A 72 -0.69 6.00 29.25
C ILE A 72 -1.67 5.46 28.21
N LEU A 73 -2.77 6.17 27.95
CA LEU A 73 -3.77 5.75 26.95
C LEU A 73 -3.15 5.62 25.55
N ALA A 74 -2.36 6.61 25.12
CA ALA A 74 -1.66 6.57 23.84
C ALA A 74 -0.69 5.39 23.74
N ARG A 75 0.08 5.12 24.83
CA ARG A 75 0.98 3.96 24.90
C ARG A 75 0.22 2.63 24.85
N LEU A 76 -0.91 2.53 25.53
CA LEU A 76 -1.74 1.33 25.51
C LEU A 76 -2.33 1.07 24.12
N ALA A 77 -2.86 2.11 23.48
CA ALA A 77 -3.37 2.04 22.12
C ALA A 77 -2.27 1.58 21.13
N MET A 78 -1.09 2.21 21.19
CA MET A 78 0.06 1.83 20.36
C MET A 78 0.50 0.38 20.63
N ARG A 79 0.61 -0.04 21.91
CA ARG A 79 0.96 -1.41 22.28
C ARG A 79 -0.06 -2.43 21.75
N ARG A 80 -1.36 -2.11 21.79
CA ARG A 80 -2.42 -2.96 21.21
C ARG A 80 -2.23 -3.14 19.72
N ARG A 81 -1.97 -2.06 18.98
CA ARG A 81 -1.73 -2.10 17.53
C ARG A 81 -0.45 -2.87 17.19
N LEU A 82 0.65 -2.63 17.91
CA LEU A 82 1.91 -3.34 17.74
C LEU A 82 1.86 -4.85 18.04
N ARG A 83 0.88 -5.31 18.83
CA ARG A 83 0.69 -6.73 19.16
C ARG A 83 -0.19 -7.49 18.17
N ARG A 84 -0.71 -6.84 17.14
CA ARG A 84 -1.57 -7.49 16.14
C ARG A 84 -0.74 -8.43 15.28
N GLY A 85 -1.27 -9.64 15.05
CA GLY A 85 -0.71 -10.61 14.13
C GLY A 85 0.63 -11.25 14.53
N ALA A 86 1.32 -11.83 13.55
CA ALA A 86 2.60 -12.48 13.71
C ALA A 86 3.75 -11.50 13.98
N ILE A 87 4.83 -11.95 14.60
CA ILE A 87 6.05 -11.17 14.88
C ILE A 87 7.19 -11.76 14.06
N VAL A 88 7.97 -10.91 13.41
CA VAL A 88 9.14 -11.28 12.61
C VAL A 88 10.39 -10.69 13.25
N GLU A 89 11.42 -11.51 13.47
CA GLU A 89 12.68 -11.08 14.08
C GLU A 89 13.88 -11.68 13.32
N GLY A 90 14.86 -10.84 12.99
CA GLY A 90 16.08 -11.17 12.24
C GLY A 90 17.23 -11.68 13.13
N GLY A 91 16.95 -12.54 14.10
CA GLY A 91 17.97 -13.14 14.97
C GLY A 91 18.82 -12.07 15.70
N ARG A 92 20.15 -12.16 15.54
CA ARG A 92 21.09 -11.23 16.19
C ARG A 92 21.40 -9.97 15.39
N ASN A 93 20.85 -9.80 14.18
CA ASN A 93 21.08 -8.61 13.38
C ASN A 93 20.21 -7.44 13.92
N GLN A 94 20.83 -6.60 14.75
CA GLN A 94 20.13 -5.50 15.43
C GLN A 94 19.58 -4.48 14.44
N GLY A 95 20.35 -4.07 13.42
CA GLY A 95 19.89 -3.10 12.42
C GLY A 95 18.67 -3.60 11.65
N PHE A 96 18.65 -4.89 11.28
CA PHE A 96 17.49 -5.50 10.61
C PHE A 96 16.27 -5.55 11.54
N ASN A 97 16.47 -5.87 12.82
CA ASN A 97 15.40 -5.86 13.82
C ASN A 97 14.85 -4.44 14.06
N ASP A 98 15.71 -3.42 14.04
CA ASP A 98 15.31 -2.03 14.16
C ASP A 98 14.43 -1.61 12.97
N TRP A 99 14.80 -2.04 11.75
CA TRP A 99 14.00 -1.80 10.55
C TRP A 99 12.62 -2.47 10.60
N LEU A 100 12.56 -3.76 10.97
CA LEU A 100 11.29 -4.47 11.14
C LEU A 100 10.40 -3.81 12.21
N ARG A 101 10.98 -3.41 13.35
CA ARG A 101 10.26 -2.72 14.44
C ARG A 101 9.75 -1.35 14.00
N GLN A 102 10.59 -0.57 13.29
CA GLN A 102 10.20 0.74 12.79
C GLN A 102 9.07 0.62 11.77
N SER A 103 9.17 -0.26 10.78
CA SER A 103 8.13 -0.48 9.78
C SER A 103 6.81 -0.91 10.42
N ARG A 104 6.87 -1.78 11.44
CA ARG A 104 5.67 -2.17 12.21
C ARG A 104 5.09 -1.01 13.02
N ALA A 105 5.94 -0.15 13.59
CA ALA A 105 5.51 1.04 14.31
C ALA A 105 4.85 2.06 13.38
N ASP A 106 5.37 2.21 12.16
CA ASP A 106 4.81 3.09 11.14
C ASP A 106 3.42 2.62 10.67
N ILE A 107 3.25 1.32 10.42
CA ILE A 107 1.92 0.75 10.17
C ILE A 107 0.98 1.00 11.36
N ALA A 108 1.43 0.74 12.59
CA ALA A 108 0.61 0.94 13.78
C ALA A 108 0.24 2.43 14.01
N LEU A 109 1.10 3.36 13.60
CA LEU A 109 0.85 4.80 13.64
C LEU A 109 -0.23 5.22 12.64
N LEU A 110 -0.15 4.71 11.41
CA LEU A 110 -1.06 5.09 10.31
C LEU A 110 -2.41 4.35 10.37
N VAL A 111 -2.50 3.23 11.10
CA VAL A 111 -3.77 2.53 11.26
C VAL A 111 -4.71 3.31 12.17
N THR A 112 -5.89 3.63 11.65
CA THR A 112 -7.00 4.26 12.38
C THR A 112 -8.09 3.22 12.62
N ASP A 113 -8.59 3.15 13.87
CA ASP A 113 -9.69 2.26 14.23
C ASP A 113 -11.02 2.92 13.82
N LEU A 114 -11.54 2.57 12.65
CA LEU A 114 -12.83 3.03 12.13
C LEU A 114 -13.96 2.09 12.61
N PRO A 115 -15.24 2.50 12.52
CA PRO A 115 -16.37 1.62 12.88
C PRO A 115 -16.42 0.30 12.10
N THR A 116 -15.90 0.30 10.87
CA THR A 116 -15.78 -0.86 9.99
C THR A 116 -14.58 -1.75 10.30
N GLY A 117 -13.70 -1.32 11.20
CA GLY A 117 -12.45 -2.00 11.56
C GLY A 117 -11.21 -1.14 11.32
N PRO A 118 -10.01 -1.71 11.49
CA PRO A 118 -8.76 -0.98 11.30
C PRO A 118 -8.56 -0.62 9.82
N TYR A 119 -8.17 0.62 9.56
CA TYR A 119 -7.86 1.12 8.22
C TYR A 119 -6.53 1.85 8.21
N PRO A 120 -5.57 1.54 7.31
CA PRO A 120 -4.32 2.29 7.19
C PRO A 120 -4.57 3.56 6.38
N TYR A 121 -4.34 4.73 6.99
CA TYR A 121 -4.27 5.98 6.24
C TYR A 121 -2.99 6.00 5.41
N ALA A 122 -3.04 6.61 4.24
CA ALA A 122 -1.97 6.45 3.25
C ALA A 122 -0.63 6.98 3.76
N GLY A 123 -0.55 8.21 4.24
CA GLY A 123 0.71 8.76 4.71
C GLY A 123 0.61 10.14 5.37
N THR A 124 1.61 10.49 6.15
CA THR A 124 1.72 11.80 6.78
C THR A 124 2.87 12.61 6.18
N PRO A 125 2.70 13.93 6.03
CA PRO A 125 1.54 14.75 6.45
C PRO A 125 0.43 14.87 5.41
N TRP A 126 0.68 14.58 4.10
CA TRP A 126 -0.18 15.00 3.00
C TRP A 126 -1.40 14.11 2.77
N PHE A 127 -1.29 12.81 3.07
CA PHE A 127 -2.27 11.79 2.76
C PHE A 127 -2.81 11.10 4.02
N SER A 128 -3.01 11.88 5.10
CA SER A 128 -3.54 11.38 6.38
C SER A 128 -5.06 11.18 6.32
N THR A 129 -5.49 10.33 5.40
CA THR A 129 -6.90 10.01 5.12
C THR A 129 -7.01 8.61 4.48
N PRO A 130 -8.23 8.01 4.41
CA PRO A 130 -8.43 6.78 3.67
C PRO A 130 -8.24 6.96 2.16
N PHE A 131 -7.31 6.20 1.58
CA PHE A 131 -7.15 5.99 0.14
C PHE A 131 -7.49 4.53 -0.18
N GLY A 132 -8.20 4.29 -1.29
CA GLY A 132 -8.60 2.95 -1.70
C GLY A 132 -7.40 2.07 -2.06
N ARG A 133 -6.61 2.49 -3.05
CA ARG A 133 -5.42 1.78 -3.55
C ARG A 133 -4.40 1.52 -2.44
N ASP A 134 -4.02 2.56 -1.70
CA ASP A 134 -3.01 2.49 -0.63
C ASP A 134 -3.45 1.56 0.48
N GLY A 135 -4.73 1.67 0.89
CA GLY A 135 -5.33 0.79 1.88
C GLY A 135 -5.30 -0.67 1.45
N ILE A 136 -5.67 -0.97 0.21
CA ILE A 136 -5.69 -2.32 -0.35
C ILE A 136 -4.29 -2.90 -0.44
N ILE A 137 -3.33 -2.17 -1.02
CA ILE A 137 -1.94 -2.64 -1.17
C ILE A 137 -1.30 -2.84 0.20
N THR A 138 -1.45 -1.90 1.14
CA THR A 138 -0.94 -2.06 2.51
C THR A 138 -1.55 -3.28 3.19
N ALA A 139 -2.87 -3.49 3.06
CA ALA A 139 -3.54 -4.65 3.62
C ALA A 139 -3.04 -5.97 3.00
N TRP A 140 -2.74 -5.97 1.69
CA TRP A 140 -2.16 -7.14 1.02
C TRP A 140 -0.75 -7.45 1.50
N GLN A 141 0.09 -6.43 1.63
CA GLN A 141 1.45 -6.55 2.15
C GLN A 141 1.48 -7.12 3.58
N MET A 142 0.48 -6.76 4.38
CA MET A 142 0.33 -7.21 5.77
C MET A 142 -0.50 -8.48 5.94
N LEU A 143 -1.10 -9.01 4.88
CA LEU A 143 -2.12 -10.06 4.92
C LEU A 143 -1.64 -11.35 5.61
N TRP A 144 -0.40 -11.75 5.41
CA TRP A 144 0.16 -12.94 6.04
C TRP A 144 0.45 -12.74 7.54
N ILE A 145 0.64 -11.48 7.98
CA ILE A 145 0.91 -11.11 9.38
C ILE A 145 -0.40 -10.82 10.13
N ASP A 146 -1.22 -9.89 9.60
CA ASP A 146 -2.45 -9.40 10.22
C ASP A 146 -3.59 -9.32 9.21
N PRO A 147 -4.29 -10.43 8.94
CA PRO A 147 -5.41 -10.43 8.01
C PRO A 147 -6.59 -9.56 8.47
N GLY A 148 -6.66 -9.19 9.75
CA GLY A 148 -7.68 -8.29 10.27
C GLY A 148 -7.61 -6.89 9.66
N LEU A 149 -6.44 -6.46 9.17
CA LEU A 149 -6.30 -5.21 8.43
C LEU A 149 -7.03 -5.29 7.09
N ALA A 150 -6.87 -6.40 6.35
CA ALA A 150 -7.58 -6.60 5.09
C ALA A 150 -9.11 -6.65 5.27
N LYS A 151 -9.60 -7.28 6.35
CA LYS A 151 -11.02 -7.28 6.69
C LYS A 151 -11.55 -5.85 6.90
N GLY A 152 -10.82 -5.02 7.66
CA GLY A 152 -11.21 -3.62 7.91
C GLY A 152 -11.25 -2.80 6.62
N VAL A 153 -10.23 -2.93 5.76
CA VAL A 153 -10.14 -2.24 4.47
C VAL A 153 -11.29 -2.65 3.55
N LEU A 154 -11.52 -3.95 3.37
CA LEU A 154 -12.61 -4.46 2.52
C LEU A 154 -13.98 -3.98 3.01
N THR A 155 -14.23 -4.05 4.31
CA THR A 155 -15.52 -3.62 4.90
C THR A 155 -15.73 -2.10 4.74
N TYR A 156 -14.68 -1.29 4.95
CA TYR A 156 -14.77 0.15 4.77
C TYR A 156 -15.06 0.52 3.30
N LEU A 157 -14.30 -0.03 2.37
CA LEU A 157 -14.45 0.26 0.94
C LEU A 157 -15.82 -0.18 0.41
N ALA A 158 -16.31 -1.34 0.84
CA ALA A 158 -17.67 -1.79 0.53
C ALA A 158 -18.73 -0.79 1.01
N SER A 159 -18.56 -0.21 2.22
CA SER A 159 -19.52 0.78 2.77
C SER A 159 -19.51 2.13 2.01
N ARG A 160 -18.52 2.36 1.15
CA ARG A 160 -18.34 3.58 0.34
C ARG A 160 -18.42 3.32 -1.16
N GLN A 161 -18.87 2.12 -1.56
CA GLN A 161 -19.02 1.76 -2.97
C GLN A 161 -20.03 2.66 -3.67
N ALA A 162 -19.72 3.13 -4.88
CA ALA A 162 -20.60 3.97 -5.66
C ALA A 162 -21.88 3.22 -6.08
N THR A 163 -23.02 3.92 -6.03
CA THR A 163 -24.33 3.42 -6.43
C THR A 163 -24.92 4.17 -7.59
N GLU A 164 -24.29 5.30 -7.98
CA GLU A 164 -24.78 6.18 -9.04
C GLU A 164 -23.63 6.73 -9.90
N THR A 165 -23.97 7.20 -11.09
CA THR A 165 -23.04 7.88 -11.98
C THR A 165 -23.01 9.38 -11.65
N ASN A 166 -21.81 9.90 -11.37
CA ASN A 166 -21.59 11.32 -11.12
C ASN A 166 -20.24 11.75 -11.71
N ALA A 167 -20.26 12.59 -12.72
CA ALA A 167 -19.08 13.03 -13.44
C ALA A 167 -18.11 13.83 -12.56
N PHE A 168 -18.60 14.65 -11.62
CA PHE A 168 -17.76 15.44 -10.72
C PHE A 168 -16.95 14.54 -9.77
N MET A 169 -17.56 13.47 -9.27
CA MET A 169 -16.92 12.49 -8.38
C MET A 169 -16.19 11.35 -9.13
N ASP A 170 -16.32 11.31 -10.46
CA ASP A 170 -15.84 10.23 -11.32
C ASP A 170 -16.38 8.85 -10.91
N SER A 171 -17.64 8.81 -10.45
CA SER A 171 -18.32 7.61 -9.97
C SER A 171 -19.18 6.95 -11.05
N ALA A 172 -19.30 5.63 -10.94
CA ALA A 172 -20.28 4.80 -11.64
C ALA A 172 -20.69 3.65 -10.73
N PRO A 173 -21.91 3.06 -10.89
CA PRO A 173 -22.38 1.99 -10.03
C PRO A 173 -21.37 0.85 -9.89
N GLY A 174 -21.07 0.45 -8.66
CA GLY A 174 -20.12 -0.62 -8.35
C GLY A 174 -18.65 -0.20 -8.21
N LYS A 175 -18.28 1.02 -8.64
CA LYS A 175 -16.90 1.54 -8.53
C LYS A 175 -16.49 1.71 -7.08
N ILE A 176 -15.23 1.41 -6.76
CA ILE A 176 -14.65 1.58 -5.43
C ILE A 176 -13.93 2.92 -5.33
N MET A 177 -14.07 3.60 -4.19
CA MET A 177 -13.50 4.93 -3.99
C MET A 177 -11.96 4.96 -4.11
N HIS A 178 -11.47 6.06 -4.67
CA HIS A 178 -10.04 6.38 -4.70
C HIS A 178 -9.60 7.04 -3.39
N GLU A 179 -10.22 8.14 -2.99
CA GLU A 179 -9.90 8.87 -1.76
C GLU A 179 -11.14 9.58 -1.17
N THR A 180 -11.02 9.99 0.09
CA THR A 180 -12.01 10.85 0.75
C THR A 180 -11.32 11.89 1.62
N ARG A 181 -11.80 13.14 1.57
CA ARG A 181 -11.28 14.26 2.36
C ARG A 181 -12.42 15.06 2.98
N GLY A 182 -12.23 15.49 4.22
CA GLY A 182 -13.21 16.32 4.96
C GLY A 182 -12.85 17.81 5.02
N GLY A 183 -12.01 18.31 4.12
CA GLY A 183 -11.61 19.71 4.10
C GLY A 183 -12.70 20.63 3.53
N GLU A 184 -12.60 21.93 3.82
CA GLU A 184 -13.56 22.96 3.40
C GLU A 184 -13.76 22.99 1.88
N MET A 185 -12.69 22.96 1.09
CA MET A 185 -12.77 22.95 -0.38
C MET A 185 -13.58 21.74 -0.91
N SER A 186 -13.44 20.58 -0.26
CA SER A 186 -14.22 19.38 -0.62
C SER A 186 -15.70 19.51 -0.26
N VAL A 187 -16.00 20.15 0.88
CA VAL A 187 -17.39 20.38 1.34
C VAL A 187 -18.09 21.40 0.44
N LEU A 188 -17.36 22.43 -0.02
CA LEU A 188 -17.85 23.45 -0.95
C LEU A 188 -17.97 22.96 -2.40
N GLY A 189 -17.45 21.77 -2.71
CA GLY A 189 -17.44 21.25 -4.08
C GLY A 189 -16.45 21.95 -5.01
N GLU A 190 -15.44 22.63 -4.48
CA GLU A 190 -14.36 23.24 -5.27
C GLU A 190 -13.41 22.18 -5.84
N VAL A 191 -13.27 21.05 -5.14
CA VAL A 191 -12.52 19.87 -5.56
C VAL A 191 -13.35 18.60 -5.33
N PRO A 192 -13.20 17.55 -6.17
CA PRO A 192 -14.05 16.35 -6.09
C PRO A 192 -13.72 15.42 -4.93
N PHE A 193 -12.64 15.67 -4.19
CA PHE A 193 -12.01 14.72 -3.25
C PHE A 193 -12.79 14.51 -1.94
N GLY A 194 -13.98 15.06 -1.76
CA GLY A 194 -14.86 14.75 -0.63
C GLY A 194 -15.18 13.26 -0.54
N LEU A 195 -15.53 12.67 -1.68
CA LEU A 195 -15.62 11.23 -1.94
C LEU A 195 -15.39 11.04 -3.44
N TYR A 196 -14.19 10.62 -3.82
CA TYR A 196 -13.73 10.59 -5.20
C TYR A 196 -13.43 9.17 -5.69
N TYR A 197 -13.81 8.87 -6.91
CA TYR A 197 -13.72 7.54 -7.51
C TYR A 197 -12.78 7.46 -8.72
N GLY A 198 -12.03 8.49 -9.02
CA GLY A 198 -11.08 8.51 -10.15
C GLY A 198 -9.82 7.70 -9.91
N GLY A 199 -9.99 6.42 -9.61
CA GLY A 199 -8.98 5.38 -9.54
C GLY A 199 -9.47 4.14 -10.26
N VAL A 200 -8.95 3.86 -11.47
CA VAL A 200 -9.39 2.74 -12.31
C VAL A 200 -8.97 1.38 -11.74
N ASP A 201 -7.90 1.36 -10.98
CA ASP A 201 -7.28 0.17 -10.40
C ASP A 201 -7.97 -0.32 -9.11
N THR A 202 -8.54 0.59 -8.32
CA THR A 202 -9.05 0.33 -6.97
C THR A 202 -10.14 -0.75 -6.96
N THR A 203 -11.05 -0.74 -7.96
CA THR A 203 -12.16 -1.69 -8.04
C THR A 203 -11.67 -3.12 -8.31
N CYS A 204 -10.74 -3.29 -9.23
CA CYS A 204 -10.11 -4.57 -9.52
C CYS A 204 -9.30 -5.09 -8.31
N LEU A 205 -8.53 -4.21 -7.68
CA LEU A 205 -7.73 -4.53 -6.49
C LEU A 205 -8.60 -4.92 -5.29
N PHE A 206 -9.78 -4.32 -5.12
CA PHE A 206 -10.74 -4.67 -4.06
C PHE A 206 -11.18 -6.13 -4.16
N ILE A 207 -11.57 -6.58 -5.35
CA ILE A 207 -11.97 -7.97 -5.60
C ILE A 207 -10.78 -8.91 -5.40
N ALA A 208 -9.61 -8.56 -5.94
CA ALA A 208 -8.41 -9.37 -5.84
C ALA A 208 -7.94 -9.54 -4.39
N LEU A 209 -8.00 -8.47 -3.57
CA LEU A 209 -7.73 -8.54 -2.13
C LEU A 209 -8.73 -9.45 -1.39
N ALA A 210 -10.03 -9.40 -1.76
CA ALA A 210 -11.04 -10.28 -1.16
C ALA A 210 -10.73 -11.76 -1.40
N GLY A 211 -10.28 -12.13 -2.62
CA GLY A 211 -9.83 -13.48 -2.92
C GLY A 211 -8.58 -13.89 -2.13
N ALA A 212 -7.59 -13.00 -2.05
CA ALA A 212 -6.39 -13.25 -1.25
C ALA A 212 -6.73 -13.41 0.25
N TYR A 213 -7.66 -12.60 0.77
CA TYR A 213 -8.18 -12.70 2.14
C TYR A 213 -8.90 -14.03 2.38
N ALA A 214 -9.78 -14.44 1.47
CA ALA A 214 -10.51 -15.71 1.57
C ALA A 214 -9.54 -16.89 1.67
N LYS A 215 -8.54 -16.97 0.79
CA LYS A 215 -7.50 -18.01 0.80
C LYS A 215 -6.69 -17.99 2.09
N ARG A 216 -6.27 -16.78 2.54
CA ARG A 216 -5.46 -16.60 3.74
C ARG A 216 -6.17 -16.97 5.02
N THR A 217 -7.50 -16.83 5.10
CA THR A 217 -8.27 -16.92 6.36
C THR A 217 -9.33 -18.00 6.39
N ASN A 218 -9.83 -18.44 5.24
CA ASN A 218 -11.03 -19.26 5.09
C ASN A 218 -12.30 -18.61 5.73
N ASP A 219 -12.31 -17.28 5.94
CA ASP A 219 -13.44 -16.54 6.52
C ASP A 219 -14.52 -16.25 5.47
N TYR A 220 -15.21 -17.29 5.03
CA TYR A 220 -16.32 -17.17 4.10
C TYR A 220 -17.57 -16.50 4.71
N GLY A 221 -17.63 -16.33 6.04
CA GLY A 221 -18.63 -15.50 6.67
C GLY A 221 -18.51 -14.03 6.26
N THR A 222 -17.29 -13.50 6.31
CA THR A 222 -16.98 -12.14 5.81
C THR A 222 -17.19 -12.04 4.30
N ILE A 223 -16.73 -13.03 3.51
CA ILE A 223 -16.91 -13.01 2.05
C ILE A 223 -18.39 -13.01 1.65
N ARG A 224 -19.25 -13.80 2.32
CA ARG A 224 -20.70 -13.77 2.07
C ARG A 224 -21.31 -12.40 2.35
N ALA A 225 -20.89 -11.74 3.42
CA ALA A 225 -21.36 -10.38 3.73
C ALA A 225 -20.91 -9.35 2.68
N LEU A 226 -19.71 -9.52 2.12
CA LEU A 226 -19.16 -8.66 1.06
C LEU A 226 -19.64 -9.05 -0.34
N TRP A 227 -20.24 -10.23 -0.54
CA TRP A 227 -20.54 -10.77 -1.85
C TRP A 227 -21.37 -9.84 -2.74
N PRO A 228 -22.43 -9.16 -2.26
CA PRO A 228 -23.17 -8.20 -3.07
C PRO A 228 -22.28 -7.06 -3.61
N HIS A 229 -21.34 -6.59 -2.80
CA HIS A 229 -20.39 -5.53 -3.19
C HIS A 229 -19.35 -6.02 -4.21
N LEU A 230 -18.89 -7.28 -4.05
CA LEU A 230 -17.97 -7.90 -5.01
C LEU A 230 -18.65 -8.11 -6.38
N ILE A 231 -19.93 -8.49 -6.38
CA ILE A 231 -20.71 -8.62 -7.61
C ILE A 231 -20.98 -7.25 -8.25
N ALA A 232 -21.28 -6.22 -7.47
CA ALA A 232 -21.43 -4.86 -8.01
C ALA A 232 -20.12 -4.34 -8.61
N ALA A 233 -18.97 -4.63 -7.97
CA ALA A 233 -17.65 -4.31 -8.52
C ALA A 233 -17.33 -5.07 -9.81
N ALA A 234 -17.71 -6.35 -9.90
CA ALA A 234 -17.64 -7.14 -11.14
C ALA A 234 -18.52 -6.56 -12.25
N GLY A 235 -19.73 -6.10 -11.90
CA GLY A 235 -20.61 -5.37 -12.81
C GLY A 235 -19.95 -4.09 -13.34
N TRP A 236 -19.32 -3.30 -12.45
CA TRP A 236 -18.57 -2.12 -12.90
C TRP A 236 -17.46 -2.48 -13.90
N MET A 237 -16.69 -3.54 -13.65
CA MET A 237 -15.64 -3.99 -14.58
C MET A 237 -16.17 -4.35 -15.96
N SER A 238 -17.41 -4.90 -16.04
CA SER A 238 -18.02 -5.33 -17.30
C SER A 238 -18.75 -4.19 -18.04
N ASP A 239 -19.40 -3.29 -17.29
CA ASP A 239 -20.39 -2.37 -17.84
C ASP A 239 -19.85 -0.94 -17.99
N TYR A 240 -18.83 -0.58 -17.20
CA TYR A 240 -18.27 0.77 -17.13
C TYR A 240 -16.74 0.82 -17.26
N GLY A 241 -16.05 -0.24 -16.90
CA GLY A 241 -14.59 -0.30 -16.88
C GLY A 241 -13.95 -0.54 -18.24
N ASP A 242 -14.72 -1.00 -19.23
CA ASP A 242 -14.34 -1.19 -20.64
C ASP A 242 -15.24 -0.26 -21.46
N SER A 243 -14.75 0.97 -21.69
CA SER A 243 -15.59 2.02 -22.28
C SER A 243 -15.74 1.91 -23.79
N ASN A 244 -14.82 1.21 -24.47
CA ASN A 244 -14.78 1.03 -25.91
C ASN A 244 -15.16 -0.39 -26.38
N GLY A 245 -15.37 -1.33 -25.45
CA GLY A 245 -15.80 -2.70 -25.72
C GLY A 245 -14.69 -3.59 -26.27
N ASP A 246 -13.42 -3.28 -26.03
CA ASP A 246 -12.27 -4.04 -26.53
C ASP A 246 -11.79 -5.14 -25.57
N GLY A 247 -12.44 -5.29 -24.43
CA GLY A 247 -12.16 -6.30 -23.42
C GLY A 247 -11.10 -5.89 -22.38
N LEU A 248 -10.61 -4.65 -22.43
CA LEU A 248 -9.62 -4.11 -21.51
C LEU A 248 -10.28 -3.09 -20.54
N ILE A 249 -9.78 -3.06 -19.34
CA ILE A 249 -10.20 -2.00 -18.38
C ILE A 249 -9.46 -0.72 -18.72
N ASP A 250 -10.22 0.32 -19.01
CA ASP A 250 -9.72 1.64 -19.39
C ASP A 250 -10.26 2.76 -18.50
N TYR A 251 -9.76 3.96 -18.70
CA TYR A 251 -10.28 5.16 -18.06
C TYR A 251 -10.16 6.39 -18.97
N ALA A 252 -11.12 7.27 -18.80
CA ALA A 252 -11.03 8.67 -19.20
C ALA A 252 -11.66 9.49 -18.06
N ARG A 253 -11.01 10.59 -17.65
CA ARG A 253 -11.60 11.45 -16.61
C ARG A 253 -12.95 12.00 -17.07
N ALA A 254 -13.94 11.95 -16.18
CA ALA A 254 -15.29 12.40 -16.50
C ALA A 254 -15.45 13.92 -16.39
N ALA A 255 -14.58 14.61 -15.61
CA ALA A 255 -14.58 16.07 -15.44
C ALA A 255 -13.14 16.60 -15.37
N ASP A 256 -12.94 17.85 -15.81
CA ASP A 256 -11.61 18.50 -15.82
C ASP A 256 -11.00 18.71 -14.43
N THR A 257 -11.82 18.70 -13.39
CA THR A 257 -11.40 18.78 -11.98
C THR A 257 -10.83 17.47 -11.44
N GLY A 258 -11.04 16.34 -12.14
CA GLY A 258 -10.54 15.03 -11.77
C GLY A 258 -9.09 14.79 -12.18
N LEU A 259 -8.51 13.67 -11.68
CA LEU A 259 -7.16 13.24 -12.03
C LEU A 259 -7.08 12.88 -13.53
N SER A 260 -6.05 13.36 -14.20
CA SER A 260 -5.80 13.06 -15.62
C SER A 260 -5.31 11.62 -15.83
N ASN A 261 -4.57 11.08 -14.88
CA ASN A 261 -4.17 9.68 -14.82
C ASN A 261 -4.77 9.02 -13.57
N GLN A 262 -5.39 7.85 -13.73
CA GLN A 262 -6.18 7.17 -12.69
C GLN A 262 -5.58 5.83 -12.21
N GLY A 263 -4.37 5.50 -12.65
CA GLY A 263 -3.58 4.38 -12.12
C GLY A 263 -2.73 4.78 -10.93
N TRP A 264 -1.84 3.87 -10.47
CA TRP A 264 -0.98 4.17 -9.34
C TRP A 264 0.03 5.30 -9.61
N LYS A 265 0.43 5.48 -10.88
CA LYS A 265 1.19 6.63 -11.36
C LYS A 265 0.23 7.72 -11.82
N ASP A 266 -0.31 8.46 -10.88
CA ASP A 266 -1.39 9.43 -11.12
C ASP A 266 -0.93 10.85 -11.45
N SER A 267 0.39 11.11 -11.55
CA SER A 267 0.88 12.40 -12.06
C SER A 267 0.56 12.58 -13.55
N GLU A 268 0.31 13.82 -13.96
CA GLU A 268 -0.15 14.17 -15.30
C GLU A 268 0.77 13.69 -16.44
N ASP A 269 2.07 13.58 -16.16
CA ASP A 269 3.11 13.24 -17.11
C ASP A 269 3.54 11.77 -17.10
N SER A 270 2.85 10.90 -16.35
CA SER A 270 3.30 9.54 -16.06
C SER A 270 3.03 8.53 -17.18
N ILE A 271 2.07 8.79 -18.07
CA ILE A 271 1.71 7.92 -19.20
C ILE A 271 1.99 8.66 -20.51
N PHE A 272 2.81 8.04 -21.37
CA PHE A 272 3.29 8.66 -22.60
C PHE A 272 3.77 7.60 -23.63
N HIS A 273 3.82 7.98 -24.91
CA HIS A 273 4.41 7.21 -25.99
C HIS A 273 5.95 7.30 -25.98
N ALA A 274 6.63 6.43 -26.74
CA ALA A 274 8.10 6.37 -26.79
C ALA A 274 8.78 7.70 -27.17
N ASP A 275 8.11 8.57 -27.91
CA ASP A 275 8.57 9.91 -28.28
C ASP A 275 8.27 10.98 -27.22
N GLY A 276 7.61 10.62 -26.12
CA GLY A 276 7.22 11.50 -25.03
C GLY A 276 5.88 12.23 -25.22
N ARG A 277 5.16 12.06 -26.33
CA ARG A 277 3.80 12.60 -26.49
C ARG A 277 2.82 11.92 -25.55
N PHE A 278 1.77 12.64 -25.13
CA PHE A 278 0.72 12.08 -24.31
C PHE A 278 -0.27 11.25 -25.14
N PRO A 279 -0.80 10.15 -24.57
CA PRO A 279 -1.81 9.34 -25.22
C PRO A 279 -3.16 10.07 -25.26
N LYS A 280 -3.99 9.67 -26.22
CA LYS A 280 -5.41 10.07 -26.25
C LYS A 280 -6.21 9.03 -25.48
N GLY A 281 -7.18 9.51 -24.67
CA GLY A 281 -8.07 8.59 -23.93
C GLY A 281 -9.16 7.94 -24.81
N PRO A 282 -9.80 6.86 -24.32
CA PRO A 282 -9.54 6.20 -23.03
C PRO A 282 -8.20 5.48 -22.98
N ILE A 283 -7.62 5.35 -21.79
CA ILE A 283 -6.28 4.76 -21.59
C ILE A 283 -6.42 3.44 -20.84
N ALA A 284 -5.93 2.35 -21.41
CA ALA A 284 -5.88 1.04 -20.77
C ALA A 284 -4.47 0.76 -20.22
N LEU A 285 -4.30 0.89 -18.88
CA LEU A 285 -3.03 0.69 -18.20
C LEU A 285 -2.68 -0.79 -18.07
N LEU A 286 -1.42 -1.14 -18.23
CA LEU A 286 -0.93 -2.52 -18.17
C LEU A 286 -1.22 -3.18 -16.82
N GLU A 287 -0.86 -2.55 -15.71
CA GLU A 287 -1.02 -3.11 -14.36
C GLU A 287 -2.49 -3.33 -13.99
N VAL A 288 -3.38 -2.47 -14.49
CA VAL A 288 -4.82 -2.61 -14.25
C VAL A 288 -5.37 -3.88 -14.90
N GLN A 289 -4.86 -4.26 -16.06
CA GLN A 289 -5.22 -5.54 -16.68
C GLN A 289 -4.78 -6.73 -15.82
N GLY A 290 -3.59 -6.63 -15.19
CA GLY A 290 -3.14 -7.61 -14.22
C GLY A 290 -4.06 -7.70 -13.00
N TYR A 291 -4.52 -6.56 -12.48
CA TYR A 291 -5.46 -6.52 -11.35
C TYR A 291 -6.83 -7.09 -11.73
N ALA A 292 -7.33 -6.77 -12.93
CA ALA A 292 -8.58 -7.31 -13.46
C ALA A 292 -8.50 -8.83 -13.67
N PHE A 293 -7.39 -9.33 -14.20
CA PHE A 293 -7.13 -10.77 -14.29
C PHE A 293 -7.21 -11.46 -12.93
N ALA A 294 -6.53 -10.91 -11.92
CA ALA A 294 -6.57 -11.44 -10.55
C ALA A 294 -7.97 -11.34 -9.93
N ALA A 295 -8.72 -10.27 -10.23
CA ALA A 295 -10.09 -10.09 -9.78
C ALA A 295 -11.03 -11.16 -10.35
N TRP A 296 -10.99 -11.42 -11.65
CA TRP A 296 -11.79 -12.47 -12.29
C TRP A 296 -11.46 -13.86 -11.73
N LYS A 297 -10.19 -14.18 -11.52
CA LYS A 297 -9.78 -15.42 -10.85
C LYS A 297 -10.31 -15.52 -9.42
N ALA A 298 -10.21 -14.46 -8.66
CA ALA A 298 -10.70 -14.41 -7.29
C ALA A 298 -12.21 -14.63 -7.22
N LEU A 299 -12.99 -14.01 -8.12
CA LEU A 299 -14.43 -14.24 -8.24
C LEU A 299 -14.75 -15.69 -8.58
N ALA A 300 -14.02 -16.29 -9.53
CA ALA A 300 -14.19 -17.67 -9.91
C ALA A 300 -13.95 -18.62 -8.73
N GLU A 301 -12.83 -18.43 -8.00
CA GLU A 301 -12.46 -19.26 -6.85
C GLU A 301 -13.46 -19.09 -5.68
N MET A 302 -13.80 -17.86 -5.31
CA MET A 302 -14.79 -17.59 -4.25
C MET A 302 -16.19 -18.03 -4.64
N GLY A 303 -16.59 -17.79 -5.91
CA GLY A 303 -17.88 -18.18 -6.46
C GLY A 303 -18.09 -19.69 -6.44
N ALA A 304 -17.07 -20.47 -6.80
CA ALA A 304 -17.10 -21.92 -6.72
C ALA A 304 -17.39 -22.42 -5.29
N VAL A 305 -16.75 -21.83 -4.27
CA VAL A 305 -16.99 -22.16 -2.85
C VAL A 305 -18.39 -21.73 -2.39
N LEU A 306 -18.89 -20.60 -2.89
CA LEU A 306 -20.20 -20.06 -2.53
C LEU A 306 -21.36 -20.70 -3.31
N GLY A 307 -21.08 -21.50 -4.34
CA GLY A 307 -22.07 -22.09 -5.23
C GLY A 307 -22.66 -21.11 -6.24
N ASP A 308 -21.94 -20.06 -6.60
CA ASP A 308 -22.37 -19.09 -7.64
C ASP A 308 -22.15 -19.67 -9.03
N GLY A 309 -23.23 -19.79 -9.81
CA GLY A 309 -23.22 -20.40 -11.15
C GLY A 309 -22.34 -19.70 -12.18
N ARG A 310 -21.88 -18.47 -11.90
CA ARG A 310 -21.02 -17.66 -12.78
C ARG A 310 -19.52 -17.97 -12.65
N ALA A 311 -19.12 -18.85 -11.71
CA ALA A 311 -17.71 -19.13 -11.43
C ALA A 311 -16.90 -19.55 -12.68
N LEU A 312 -17.47 -20.38 -13.55
CA LEU A 312 -16.82 -20.80 -14.79
C LEU A 312 -16.71 -19.67 -15.83
N GLU A 313 -17.70 -18.79 -15.90
CA GLU A 313 -17.67 -17.60 -16.74
C GLU A 313 -16.52 -16.67 -16.34
N TRP A 314 -16.38 -16.39 -15.03
CA TRP A 314 -15.28 -15.54 -14.53
C TRP A 314 -13.91 -16.15 -14.76
N ALA A 315 -13.78 -17.48 -14.64
CA ALA A 315 -12.54 -18.16 -15.01
C ALA A 315 -12.21 -17.99 -16.48
N ALA A 316 -13.21 -18.12 -17.37
CA ALA A 316 -13.03 -17.90 -18.80
C ALA A 316 -12.66 -16.44 -19.14
N ARG A 317 -13.29 -15.45 -18.47
CA ARG A 317 -12.94 -14.03 -18.62
C ARG A 317 -11.48 -13.74 -18.20
N ALA A 318 -11.00 -14.36 -17.13
CA ALA A 318 -9.59 -14.22 -16.72
C ALA A 318 -8.63 -14.71 -17.83
N GLU A 319 -8.89 -15.89 -18.39
CA GLU A 319 -8.02 -16.43 -19.42
C GLU A 319 -8.12 -15.67 -20.77
N ALA A 320 -9.30 -15.17 -21.13
CA ALA A 320 -9.48 -14.30 -22.29
C ALA A 320 -8.69 -12.99 -22.13
N LEU A 321 -8.76 -12.35 -20.95
CA LEU A 321 -7.99 -11.14 -20.65
C LEU A 321 -6.48 -11.41 -20.68
N ARG A 322 -6.02 -12.55 -20.13
CA ARG A 322 -4.62 -12.97 -20.25
C ARG A 322 -4.17 -13.01 -21.69
N ALA A 323 -4.92 -13.71 -22.56
CA ALA A 323 -4.59 -13.84 -23.97
C ALA A 323 -4.51 -12.47 -24.67
N LEU A 324 -5.47 -11.58 -24.36
CA LEU A 324 -5.52 -10.24 -24.91
C LEU A 324 -4.32 -9.38 -24.49
N VAL A 325 -3.92 -9.44 -23.22
CA VAL A 325 -2.75 -8.70 -22.70
C VAL A 325 -1.46 -9.24 -23.31
N GLU A 326 -1.33 -10.55 -23.39
CA GLU A 326 -0.16 -11.20 -23.99
C GLU A 326 -0.01 -10.86 -25.49
N ASP A 327 -1.11 -10.61 -26.18
CA ASP A 327 -1.12 -10.21 -27.59
C ASP A 327 -0.86 -8.70 -27.76
N ARG A 328 -1.62 -7.86 -27.07
CA ARG A 328 -1.72 -6.43 -27.33
C ARG A 328 -0.60 -5.59 -26.69
N TYR A 329 -0.06 -5.98 -25.52
CA TYR A 329 0.91 -5.18 -24.77
C TYR A 329 2.36 -5.63 -24.97
N TRP A 330 2.58 -6.85 -25.44
CA TRP A 330 3.93 -7.36 -25.58
C TRP A 330 4.68 -6.71 -26.74
N MET A 331 5.86 -6.18 -26.45
CA MET A 331 6.80 -5.60 -27.42
C MET A 331 7.94 -6.58 -27.62
N GLU A 332 7.90 -7.37 -28.72
CA GLU A 332 8.86 -8.47 -28.95
C GLU A 332 10.30 -7.96 -29.11
N ASP A 333 10.48 -6.82 -29.77
CA ASP A 333 11.76 -6.13 -29.97
C ASP A 333 12.37 -5.63 -28.65
N GLU A 334 11.54 -5.18 -27.72
CA GLU A 334 11.94 -4.73 -26.38
C GLU A 334 12.08 -5.89 -25.38
N GLY A 335 11.43 -7.03 -25.62
CA GLY A 335 11.30 -8.14 -24.68
C GLY A 335 10.60 -7.73 -23.37
N PHE A 336 9.62 -6.81 -23.49
CA PHE A 336 8.94 -6.17 -22.37
C PHE A 336 7.49 -5.81 -22.74
N TYR A 337 6.69 -5.38 -21.75
CA TYR A 337 5.33 -4.90 -21.98
C TYR A 337 5.27 -3.38 -22.08
N ALA A 338 4.46 -2.85 -22.98
CA ALA A 338 4.10 -1.44 -23.05
C ALA A 338 3.36 -1.01 -21.78
N ILE A 339 3.53 0.25 -21.34
CA ILE A 339 2.91 0.74 -20.10
C ILE A 339 1.38 0.84 -20.21
N ALA A 340 0.87 1.12 -21.40
CA ALA A 340 -0.56 1.30 -21.67
C ALA A 340 -0.88 1.08 -23.16
N LEU A 341 -2.18 0.97 -23.47
CA LEU A 341 -2.73 1.27 -24.80
C LEU A 341 -3.50 2.58 -24.72
N ASP A 342 -3.43 3.40 -25.76
CA ASP A 342 -4.24 4.61 -25.88
C ASP A 342 -5.62 4.33 -26.51
N GLY A 343 -6.46 5.36 -26.65
CA GLY A 343 -7.82 5.23 -27.16
C GLY A 343 -7.92 4.76 -28.63
N ASP A 344 -6.84 4.86 -29.40
CA ASP A 344 -6.74 4.34 -30.76
C ASP A 344 -6.18 2.89 -30.75
N GLY A 345 -5.87 2.33 -29.57
CA GLY A 345 -5.27 1.00 -29.38
C GLY A 345 -3.77 0.97 -29.66
N GLU A 346 -3.11 2.13 -29.80
CA GLU A 346 -1.67 2.23 -30.00
C GLU A 346 -0.91 1.97 -28.70
N GLN A 347 0.17 1.17 -28.77
CA GLN A 347 1.03 0.92 -27.62
C GLN A 347 1.76 2.19 -27.14
N CYS A 348 1.57 2.57 -25.89
CA CYS A 348 2.47 3.50 -25.18
C CYS A 348 3.74 2.73 -24.82
N ARG A 349 4.74 2.76 -25.71
CA ARG A 349 5.93 1.90 -25.66
C ARG A 349 6.97 2.31 -24.63
N ALA A 350 6.54 2.88 -23.52
CA ALA A 350 7.43 3.19 -22.41
C ALA A 350 7.72 1.93 -21.56
N VAL A 351 9.00 1.74 -21.24
CA VAL A 351 9.49 0.60 -20.44
C VAL A 351 9.50 1.00 -18.98
N ALA A 352 8.49 0.57 -18.23
CA ALA A 352 8.18 1.02 -16.87
C ALA A 352 7.98 -0.13 -15.88
N SER A 353 8.12 0.16 -14.58
CA SER A 353 7.99 -0.82 -13.49
C SER A 353 6.60 -1.46 -13.38
N ASN A 354 5.58 -0.89 -14.04
CA ASN A 354 4.21 -1.42 -14.12
C ASN A 354 4.16 -2.91 -14.53
N ALA A 355 5.12 -3.37 -15.35
CA ALA A 355 5.26 -4.78 -15.69
C ALA A 355 5.56 -5.68 -14.47
N GLY A 356 6.17 -5.14 -13.40
CA GLY A 356 6.38 -5.82 -12.14
C GLY A 356 5.07 -6.14 -11.41
N HIS A 357 4.07 -5.27 -11.51
CA HIS A 357 2.73 -5.51 -10.97
C HIS A 357 2.01 -6.62 -11.73
N LEU A 358 2.20 -6.70 -13.05
CA LEU A 358 1.69 -7.80 -13.84
C LEU A 358 2.27 -9.15 -13.40
N LEU A 359 3.60 -9.18 -13.11
CA LEU A 359 4.27 -10.35 -12.51
C LEU A 359 3.64 -10.72 -11.16
N PHE A 360 3.37 -9.73 -10.32
CA PHE A 360 2.76 -9.94 -9.00
C PHE A 360 1.39 -10.62 -9.11
N MET A 361 0.57 -10.24 -10.07
CA MET A 361 -0.73 -10.87 -10.31
C MET A 361 -0.64 -12.24 -11.00
N GLY A 362 0.53 -12.58 -11.56
CA GLY A 362 0.78 -13.89 -12.18
C GLY A 362 0.14 -14.06 -13.54
N LEU A 363 -0.05 -12.96 -14.28
CA LEU A 363 -0.62 -12.99 -15.63
C LEU A 363 0.39 -13.49 -16.66
N PRO A 364 1.66 -13.04 -16.73
CA PRO A 364 2.59 -13.39 -17.78
C PRO A 364 2.91 -14.89 -17.85
N SER A 365 3.23 -15.36 -19.05
CA SER A 365 3.88 -16.67 -19.25
C SER A 365 5.23 -16.73 -18.51
N HIS A 366 5.69 -17.92 -18.15
CA HIS A 366 7.00 -18.10 -17.51
C HIS A 366 8.17 -17.55 -18.33
N GLU A 367 8.09 -17.67 -19.66
CA GLU A 367 9.12 -17.17 -20.57
C GLU A 367 9.20 -15.64 -20.51
N ARG A 368 8.07 -14.95 -20.73
CA ARG A 368 8.00 -13.49 -20.71
C ARG A 368 8.31 -12.92 -19.33
N ALA A 369 7.85 -13.57 -18.27
CA ALA A 369 8.18 -13.20 -16.90
C ALA A 369 9.70 -13.19 -16.65
N ARG A 370 10.43 -14.19 -17.17
CA ARG A 370 11.91 -14.21 -17.08
C ARG A 370 12.55 -13.09 -17.89
N ARG A 371 12.04 -12.76 -19.08
CA ARG A 371 12.56 -11.65 -19.90
C ARG A 371 12.36 -10.31 -19.18
N VAL A 372 11.15 -10.06 -18.67
CA VAL A 372 10.83 -8.87 -17.86
C VAL A 372 11.73 -8.78 -16.63
N THR A 373 11.85 -9.86 -15.84
CA THR A 373 12.69 -9.89 -14.64
C THR A 373 14.15 -9.58 -14.97
N ARG A 374 14.72 -10.20 -16.01
CA ARG A 374 16.11 -9.92 -16.41
C ARG A 374 16.31 -8.44 -16.72
N ARG A 375 15.40 -7.82 -17.45
CA ARG A 375 15.50 -6.39 -17.80
C ARG A 375 15.35 -5.49 -16.59
N MET A 376 14.40 -5.77 -15.71
CA MET A 376 14.22 -5.00 -14.46
C MET A 376 15.45 -5.08 -13.53
N LEU A 377 16.27 -6.11 -13.65
CA LEU A 377 17.50 -6.25 -12.87
C LEU A 377 18.73 -5.59 -13.51
N THR A 378 18.60 -4.98 -14.69
CA THR A 378 19.68 -4.20 -15.32
C THR A 378 19.84 -2.82 -14.70
N ALA A 379 20.93 -2.11 -15.02
CA ALA A 379 21.18 -0.75 -14.59
C ALA A 379 20.15 0.28 -15.10
N GLU A 380 19.32 -0.08 -16.09
CA GLU A 380 18.23 0.78 -16.55
C GLU A 380 17.19 1.00 -15.45
N PHE A 381 16.79 -0.07 -14.76
CA PHE A 381 15.84 -0.01 -13.66
C PHE A 381 16.51 0.05 -12.30
N ARG A 382 17.54 -0.76 -12.10
CA ARG A 382 18.14 -0.94 -10.79
C ARG A 382 19.06 0.23 -10.44
N SER A 383 18.71 0.99 -9.41
CA SER A 383 19.51 2.12 -8.93
C SER A 383 20.62 1.71 -7.94
N GLY A 384 20.51 0.51 -7.34
CA GLY A 384 21.28 0.07 -6.18
C GLY A 384 20.64 0.41 -4.83
N TRP A 385 19.50 1.14 -4.87
CA TRP A 385 18.62 1.43 -3.74
C TRP A 385 17.23 0.79 -3.90
N GLY A 386 16.95 0.19 -5.03
CA GLY A 386 15.69 -0.39 -5.46
C GLY A 386 15.47 -0.19 -6.96
N LEU A 387 14.25 -0.49 -7.42
CA LEU A 387 13.86 -0.36 -8.82
C LEU A 387 13.31 1.04 -9.10
N ARG A 388 13.77 1.65 -10.18
CA ARG A 388 13.18 2.88 -10.72
C ARG A 388 11.82 2.62 -11.33
N THR A 389 10.93 3.56 -11.20
CA THR A 389 9.59 3.51 -11.78
C THR A 389 9.58 3.53 -13.31
N LEU A 390 10.63 4.10 -13.92
CA LEU A 390 10.84 4.18 -15.36
C LEU A 390 12.27 3.79 -15.70
N ALA A 391 12.48 3.04 -16.78
CA ALA A 391 13.81 2.66 -17.24
C ALA A 391 14.62 3.89 -17.69
N LYS A 392 15.90 3.94 -17.34
CA LYS A 392 16.83 4.97 -17.80
C LYS A 392 16.89 4.95 -19.32
N GLY A 393 16.85 6.14 -19.93
CA GLY A 393 16.86 6.31 -21.39
C GLY A 393 15.49 6.48 -22.03
N GLN A 394 14.39 6.28 -21.29
CA GLN A 394 13.06 6.61 -21.77
C GLN A 394 12.86 8.12 -21.88
N ALA A 395 12.00 8.58 -22.81
CA ALA A 395 11.87 9.99 -23.20
C ALA A 395 11.59 10.95 -22.02
N ARG A 396 10.82 10.50 -21.02
CA ARG A 396 10.48 11.31 -19.82
C ARG A 396 11.23 10.87 -18.56
N PHE A 397 12.32 10.13 -18.72
CA PHE A 397 13.11 9.70 -17.57
C PHE A 397 13.71 10.89 -16.83
N ASN A 398 13.39 11.03 -15.56
CA ASN A 398 14.01 11.98 -14.64
C ASN A 398 14.06 11.34 -13.24
N PRO A 399 15.26 11.08 -12.68
CA PRO A 399 15.40 10.46 -11.37
C PRO A 399 14.79 11.28 -10.22
N MET A 400 14.51 12.57 -10.44
CA MET A 400 13.85 13.48 -9.50
C MET A 400 12.34 13.62 -9.76
N SER A 401 11.78 12.96 -10.78
CA SER A 401 10.34 12.99 -11.03
C SER A 401 9.60 12.13 -10.01
N TYR A 402 8.36 12.51 -9.70
CA TYR A 402 7.51 11.78 -8.77
C TYR A 402 7.26 10.34 -9.26
N HIS A 403 6.89 10.12 -10.55
CA HIS A 403 6.61 8.80 -11.10
C HIS A 403 7.52 8.37 -12.27
N ASN A 404 8.40 9.24 -12.80
CA ASN A 404 9.15 8.97 -14.04
C ASN A 404 10.65 8.75 -13.81
N GLY A 405 11.03 7.95 -12.80
CA GLY A 405 12.42 7.56 -12.58
C GLY A 405 12.87 7.51 -11.11
N SER A 406 12.04 7.93 -10.16
CA SER A 406 12.21 7.74 -8.72
C SER A 406 12.11 6.27 -8.30
N VAL A 407 12.45 5.97 -7.05
CA VAL A 407 12.31 4.64 -6.44
C VAL A 407 11.19 4.70 -5.40
N TRP A 408 10.19 3.84 -5.57
CA TRP A 408 9.09 3.66 -4.64
C TRP A 408 9.24 2.29 -3.95
N PRO A 409 9.33 2.25 -2.61
CA PRO A 409 9.47 0.97 -1.89
C PRO A 409 8.34 -0.02 -2.21
N HIS A 410 7.07 0.45 -2.31
CA HIS A 410 5.95 -0.43 -2.61
C HIS A 410 6.02 -1.04 -4.02
N ASP A 411 6.37 -0.25 -5.03
CA ASP A 411 6.53 -0.67 -6.41
C ASP A 411 7.65 -1.72 -6.55
N THR A 412 8.82 -1.42 -5.92
CA THR A 412 9.91 -2.40 -5.81
C THR A 412 9.46 -3.69 -5.13
N ALA A 413 8.66 -3.60 -4.06
CA ALA A 413 8.19 -4.77 -3.32
C ALA A 413 7.18 -5.61 -4.11
N LEU A 414 6.26 -4.97 -4.84
CA LEU A 414 5.31 -5.67 -5.72
C LEU A 414 6.05 -6.37 -6.87
N ALA A 415 7.00 -5.69 -7.51
CA ALA A 415 7.85 -6.29 -8.54
C ALA A 415 8.66 -7.49 -7.99
N ALA A 416 9.28 -7.34 -6.81
CA ALA A 416 10.01 -8.41 -6.15
C ALA A 416 9.12 -9.60 -5.81
N ALA A 417 7.90 -9.37 -5.30
CA ALA A 417 6.92 -10.43 -5.04
C ALA A 417 6.49 -11.13 -6.34
N GLY A 418 6.33 -10.37 -7.42
CA GLY A 418 6.13 -10.91 -8.75
C GLY A 418 7.27 -11.82 -9.21
N MET A 419 8.52 -11.35 -9.12
CA MET A 419 9.72 -12.16 -9.43
C MET A 419 9.78 -13.44 -8.59
N ALA A 420 9.43 -13.35 -7.30
CA ALA A 420 9.35 -14.50 -6.41
C ALA A 420 8.36 -15.56 -6.88
N ARG A 421 7.22 -15.15 -7.44
CA ARG A 421 6.18 -16.04 -7.97
C ARG A 421 6.72 -16.91 -9.12
N TYR A 422 7.67 -16.38 -9.89
CA TYR A 422 8.33 -17.09 -10.99
C TYR A 422 9.67 -17.75 -10.60
N GLY A 423 9.95 -17.86 -9.30
CA GLY A 423 11.10 -18.60 -8.76
C GLY A 423 12.38 -17.79 -8.54
N GLU A 424 12.38 -16.49 -8.82
CA GLU A 424 13.57 -15.62 -8.78
C GLU A 424 13.91 -15.13 -7.35
N ARG A 425 14.04 -16.04 -6.37
CA ARG A 425 14.29 -15.72 -4.95
C ARG A 425 15.57 -14.92 -4.70
N ARG A 426 16.63 -15.16 -5.50
CA ARG A 426 17.89 -14.42 -5.36
C ARG A 426 17.72 -12.94 -5.71
N ALA A 427 16.93 -12.63 -6.74
CA ALA A 427 16.58 -11.26 -7.10
C ALA A 427 15.84 -10.56 -5.96
N VAL A 428 14.87 -11.25 -5.34
CA VAL A 428 14.15 -10.72 -4.17
C VAL A 428 15.08 -10.43 -3.00
N ALA A 429 15.97 -11.35 -2.66
CA ALA A 429 16.94 -11.17 -1.57
C ALA A 429 17.87 -9.98 -1.80
N MET A 430 18.26 -9.75 -3.07
CA MET A 430 19.09 -8.61 -3.47
C MET A 430 18.31 -7.30 -3.33
N LEU A 431 17.10 -7.20 -3.89
CA LEU A 431 16.25 -6.01 -3.80
C LEU A 431 15.88 -5.67 -2.36
N LEU A 432 15.59 -6.69 -1.53
CA LEU A 432 15.37 -6.52 -0.10
C LEU A 432 16.59 -5.90 0.59
N GLY A 433 17.80 -6.33 0.23
CA GLY A 433 19.05 -5.76 0.73
C GLY A 433 19.26 -4.30 0.29
N GLU A 434 18.86 -3.92 -0.93
CA GLU A 434 18.92 -2.56 -1.43
C GLU A 434 17.95 -1.62 -0.70
N ILE A 435 16.70 -2.04 -0.52
CA ILE A 435 15.68 -1.29 0.24
C ILE A 435 16.09 -1.18 1.73
N TYR A 436 16.64 -2.24 2.33
CA TYR A 436 17.20 -2.16 3.69
C TYR A 436 18.36 -1.15 3.76
N GLY A 437 19.25 -1.17 2.76
CA GLY A 437 20.34 -0.20 2.65
C GLY A 437 19.84 1.25 2.57
N SER A 438 18.76 1.51 1.84
CA SER A 438 18.16 2.84 1.78
C SER A 438 17.54 3.25 3.11
N ALA A 439 16.81 2.35 3.78
CA ALA A 439 16.15 2.60 5.07
C ALA A 439 17.13 3.05 6.16
N ALA A 440 18.37 2.55 6.15
CA ALA A 440 19.42 2.95 7.09
C ALA A 440 19.72 4.47 7.07
N HIS A 441 19.54 5.12 5.92
CA HIS A 441 19.73 6.56 5.76
C HIS A 441 18.48 7.38 6.17
N PHE A 442 17.33 6.73 6.30
CA PHE A 442 16.06 7.33 6.74
C PHE A 442 15.66 6.89 8.16
N GLN A 443 16.62 6.65 9.05
CA GLN A 443 16.37 6.23 10.43
C GLN A 443 15.54 4.94 10.53
N MET A 444 15.78 3.98 9.63
CA MET A 444 15.02 2.74 9.47
C MET A 444 13.53 2.93 9.11
N ARG A 445 13.13 4.13 8.70
CA ARG A 445 11.79 4.47 8.24
C ARG A 445 11.80 4.68 6.73
N LEU A 446 11.03 3.90 5.99
CA LEU A 446 10.94 4.08 4.54
C LEU A 446 10.04 5.26 4.21
N PRO A 447 10.52 6.24 3.41
CA PRO A 447 9.65 7.26 2.86
C PRO A 447 8.76 6.70 1.75
N GLU A 448 7.76 7.45 1.36
CA GLU A 448 6.90 7.16 0.21
C GLU A 448 7.72 6.84 -1.04
N LEU A 449 8.66 7.72 -1.37
CA LEU A 449 9.62 7.56 -2.47
C LEU A 449 10.92 8.30 -2.14
N PHE A 450 11.93 8.03 -2.93
CA PHE A 450 13.17 8.81 -2.99
C PHE A 450 13.69 8.87 -4.43
N CYS A 451 14.60 9.82 -4.71
CA CYS A 451 15.11 10.04 -6.06
C CYS A 451 15.86 8.81 -6.59
N GLY A 452 15.70 8.54 -7.90
CA GLY A 452 16.22 7.33 -8.54
C GLY A 452 17.66 7.42 -9.06
N PHE A 453 18.52 8.23 -8.42
CA PHE A 453 19.94 8.28 -8.76
C PHE A 453 20.65 6.95 -8.47
N VAL A 454 21.72 6.69 -9.20
CA VAL A 454 22.55 5.49 -8.98
C VAL A 454 23.21 5.58 -7.61
N ARG A 455 23.28 4.45 -6.92
CA ARG A 455 24.03 4.34 -5.66
C ARG A 455 25.52 4.49 -5.92
N GLU A 456 26.11 5.48 -5.28
CA GLU A 456 27.56 5.69 -5.24
C GLU A 456 28.12 5.34 -3.86
N THR A 457 29.40 4.94 -3.83
CA THR A 457 30.04 4.54 -2.57
C THR A 457 30.20 5.75 -1.65
N GLY A 458 29.63 5.65 -0.44
CA GLY A 458 29.71 6.73 0.55
C GLY A 458 28.59 7.78 0.45
N GLU A 459 27.79 7.77 -0.62
CA GLU A 459 26.68 8.71 -0.79
C GLU A 459 25.35 8.10 -0.30
N PRO A 460 24.51 8.87 0.39
CA PRO A 460 23.17 8.44 0.78
C PRO A 460 22.20 8.53 -0.42
N PRO A 461 21.04 7.83 -0.36
CA PRO A 461 19.96 8.08 -1.31
C PRO A 461 19.45 9.51 -1.15
N ILE A 462 19.12 10.16 -2.26
CA ILE A 462 18.59 11.53 -2.25
C ILE A 462 17.09 11.48 -1.91
N ALA A 463 16.72 12.14 -0.82
CA ALA A 463 15.32 12.22 -0.39
C ALA A 463 14.49 13.01 -1.42
N TYR A 464 13.25 12.56 -1.64
CA TYR A 464 12.27 13.37 -2.38
C TYR A 464 11.66 14.41 -1.43
N PRO A 465 11.72 15.72 -1.75
CA PRO A 465 11.48 16.79 -0.76
C PRO A 465 10.10 16.78 -0.08
N VAL A 466 9.07 16.33 -0.78
CA VAL A 466 7.67 16.33 -0.30
C VAL A 466 7.10 14.92 -0.10
N ALA A 467 7.95 13.90 -0.04
CA ALA A 467 7.50 12.53 0.24
C ALA A 467 6.88 12.43 1.63
N CYS A 468 5.79 11.68 1.76
CA CYS A 468 5.28 11.29 3.06
C CYS A 468 6.28 10.40 3.81
N LEU A 469 6.39 10.63 5.12
CA LEU A 469 7.26 9.88 6.02
C LEU A 469 6.64 9.80 7.42
N PRO A 470 5.97 8.70 7.79
CA PRO A 470 5.85 7.43 7.05
C PRO A 470 4.74 7.43 5.99
N GLN A 471 4.84 6.43 5.10
CA GLN A 471 3.79 6.02 4.17
C GLN A 471 3.46 4.54 4.41
N ALA A 472 2.17 4.20 4.45
CA ALA A 472 1.71 2.87 4.86
C ALA A 472 2.22 1.76 3.91
N TRP A 473 2.07 1.92 2.61
CA TRP A 473 2.54 0.93 1.64
C TRP A 473 4.07 0.87 1.51
N ALA A 474 4.80 1.92 1.92
CA ALA A 474 6.26 1.85 2.03
C ALA A 474 6.68 1.01 3.24
N ALA A 475 6.06 1.23 4.40
CA ALA A 475 6.29 0.42 5.60
C ALA A 475 5.86 -1.04 5.41
N GLY A 476 4.72 -1.28 4.74
CA GLY A 476 4.21 -2.62 4.40
C GLY A 476 5.11 -3.41 3.45
N SER A 477 5.86 -2.70 2.58
CA SER A 477 6.78 -3.31 1.59
C SER A 477 7.76 -4.28 2.20
N VAL A 478 8.27 -3.98 3.39
CA VAL A 478 9.20 -4.81 4.13
C VAL A 478 8.62 -6.20 4.37
N PHE A 479 7.37 -6.27 4.77
CA PHE A 479 6.69 -7.53 5.10
C PHE A 479 6.33 -8.34 3.85
N LEU A 480 5.94 -7.69 2.75
CA LEU A 480 5.72 -8.36 1.48
C LEU A 480 7.01 -8.95 0.92
N MET A 481 8.12 -8.19 0.95
CA MET A 481 9.42 -8.69 0.51
C MET A 481 9.93 -9.82 1.40
N MET A 482 9.68 -9.75 2.72
CA MET A 482 10.00 -10.84 3.64
C MET A 482 9.22 -12.11 3.32
N GLN A 483 7.91 -12.02 3.13
CA GLN A 483 7.09 -13.15 2.69
C GLN A 483 7.63 -13.76 1.40
N SER A 484 7.95 -12.90 0.45
CA SER A 484 8.41 -13.29 -0.90
C SER A 484 9.77 -13.98 -0.87
N VAL A 485 10.74 -13.46 -0.11
CA VAL A 485 12.08 -14.06 -0.03
C VAL A 485 12.06 -15.41 0.70
N LEU A 486 11.16 -15.57 1.67
CA LEU A 486 10.95 -16.83 2.39
C LEU A 486 10.15 -17.86 1.57
N GLY A 487 9.53 -17.45 0.46
CA GLY A 487 8.64 -18.31 -0.31
C GLY A 487 7.44 -18.80 0.50
N LEU A 488 6.98 -17.97 1.45
CA LEU A 488 5.95 -18.32 2.42
C LEU A 488 4.56 -18.13 1.81
N SER A 489 3.76 -19.18 1.80
CA SER A 489 2.33 -19.13 1.51
C SER A 489 1.50 -19.82 2.60
N ILE A 490 0.26 -19.41 2.74
CA ILE A 490 -0.66 -19.93 3.77
C ILE A 490 -1.99 -20.25 3.10
N ASP A 491 -2.43 -21.46 3.27
CA ASP A 491 -3.77 -21.93 2.93
C ASP A 491 -4.51 -22.31 4.22
N ALA A 492 -5.43 -21.45 4.63
CA ALA A 492 -6.12 -21.66 5.90
C ALA A 492 -7.19 -22.76 5.83
N ALA A 493 -7.74 -23.07 4.63
CA ALA A 493 -8.70 -24.15 4.45
C ALA A 493 -8.03 -25.51 4.68
N GLU A 494 -6.78 -25.65 4.21
CA GLU A 494 -5.97 -26.87 4.38
C GLU A 494 -5.16 -26.89 5.70
N GLY A 495 -5.24 -25.82 6.49
CA GLY A 495 -4.37 -25.66 7.68
C GLY A 495 -2.89 -25.72 7.32
N LEU A 496 -2.51 -25.25 6.13
CA LEU A 496 -1.18 -25.48 5.54
C LEU A 496 -0.35 -24.19 5.49
N VAL A 497 0.89 -24.29 5.94
CA VAL A 497 1.95 -23.32 5.65
C VAL A 497 2.93 -23.97 4.69
N GLU A 498 3.17 -23.34 3.55
CA GLU A 498 4.20 -23.76 2.61
C GLU A 498 5.36 -22.78 2.64
N VAL A 499 6.57 -23.33 2.60
CA VAL A 499 7.83 -22.58 2.45
C VAL A 499 8.57 -23.20 1.27
N ASN A 500 8.69 -22.43 0.18
CA ASN A 500 9.27 -22.93 -1.05
C ASN A 500 10.58 -22.20 -1.38
N ASN A 501 11.69 -22.95 -1.40
CA ASN A 501 13.04 -22.46 -1.71
C ASN A 501 13.37 -21.14 -0.99
N PRO A 502 13.36 -21.11 0.36
CA PRO A 502 13.55 -19.89 1.12
C PRO A 502 14.96 -19.33 0.94
N ALA A 503 15.08 -18.02 0.90
CA ALA A 503 16.36 -17.32 0.95
C ALA A 503 16.35 -16.28 2.08
N LEU A 504 17.52 -15.89 2.53
CA LEU A 504 17.71 -14.79 3.47
C LEU A 504 18.66 -13.76 2.85
N PRO A 505 18.48 -12.46 3.06
CA PRO A 505 19.40 -11.45 2.58
C PRO A 505 20.82 -11.64 3.18
N ALA A 506 21.81 -11.03 2.57
CA ALA A 506 23.17 -11.04 3.09
C ALA A 506 23.22 -10.43 4.50
N GLY A 507 24.01 -11.03 5.39
CA GLY A 507 24.13 -10.59 6.78
C GLY A 507 22.97 -11.03 7.70
N LEU A 508 22.02 -11.79 7.20
CA LEU A 508 20.94 -12.39 7.99
C LEU A 508 21.06 -13.93 7.95
N ASP A 509 21.52 -14.54 9.05
CA ASP A 509 21.70 -16.00 9.15
C ASP A 509 20.53 -16.70 9.83
N ARG A 510 19.73 -15.97 10.56
CA ARG A 510 18.55 -16.49 11.30
C ARG A 510 17.40 -15.52 11.21
N LEU A 511 16.19 -16.10 11.11
CA LEU A 511 14.94 -15.35 11.18
C LEU A 511 13.90 -16.19 11.90
N SER A 512 13.11 -15.55 12.75
CA SER A 512 11.99 -16.19 13.44
C SER A 512 10.69 -15.50 13.08
N ILE A 513 9.64 -16.30 12.91
CA ILE A 513 8.26 -15.84 12.81
C ILE A 513 7.51 -16.49 13.96
N THR A 514 6.93 -15.69 14.85
CA THR A 514 6.17 -16.20 15.99
C THR A 514 4.71 -15.76 15.90
N ARG A 515 3.82 -16.57 16.48
CA ARG A 515 2.38 -16.33 16.50
C ARG A 515 1.74 -16.27 15.11
N LEU A 516 2.25 -17.02 14.14
CA LEU A 516 1.64 -17.08 12.81
C LEU A 516 0.34 -17.87 12.87
N LYS A 517 -0.79 -17.15 12.76
CA LYS A 517 -2.12 -17.76 12.79
C LYS A 517 -2.45 -18.38 11.43
N VAL A 518 -2.98 -19.62 11.44
CA VAL A 518 -3.40 -20.40 10.26
C VAL A 518 -4.73 -21.08 10.59
N GLY A 519 -5.83 -20.58 10.03
CA GLY A 519 -7.17 -21.01 10.46
C GLY A 519 -7.35 -20.79 11.96
N ASP A 520 -7.68 -21.86 12.68
CA ASP A 520 -7.82 -21.87 14.14
C ASP A 520 -6.52 -22.20 14.88
N GLY A 521 -5.44 -22.53 14.15
CA GLY A 521 -4.16 -22.88 14.72
C GLY A 521 -3.13 -21.75 14.68
N VAL A 522 -2.02 -22.00 15.36
CA VAL A 522 -0.86 -21.08 15.40
C VAL A 522 0.43 -21.91 15.22
N ILE A 523 1.39 -21.35 14.49
CA ILE A 523 2.70 -21.95 14.31
C ILE A 523 3.80 -20.91 14.48
N ASP A 524 4.89 -21.30 15.12
CA ASP A 524 6.15 -20.56 15.17
C ASP A 524 7.16 -21.21 14.22
N LEU A 525 7.82 -20.41 13.38
CA LEU A 525 8.79 -20.85 12.38
C LEU A 525 10.17 -20.26 12.68
N HIS A 526 11.18 -21.08 12.52
CA HIS A 526 12.58 -20.67 12.64
C HIS A 526 13.32 -20.98 11.35
N PHE A 527 13.88 -19.97 10.71
CA PHE A 527 14.70 -20.07 9.51
C PHE A 527 16.16 -19.94 9.90
N GLN A 528 17.01 -20.77 9.34
CA GLN A 528 18.45 -20.73 9.59
C GLN A 528 19.23 -21.04 8.31
N ARG A 529 20.28 -20.23 8.05
CA ARG A 529 21.25 -20.52 7.00
C ARG A 529 22.23 -21.58 7.48
N LEU A 530 22.30 -22.71 6.75
CA LEU A 530 23.22 -23.81 7.00
C LEU A 530 23.88 -24.19 5.66
N ASN A 531 25.22 -24.14 5.61
CA ASN A 531 25.98 -24.52 4.42
C ASN A 531 25.49 -23.87 3.10
N GLY A 532 25.09 -22.58 3.15
CA GLY A 532 24.60 -21.85 1.98
C GLY A 532 23.10 -22.02 1.68
N HIS A 533 22.44 -22.97 2.31
CA HIS A 533 20.99 -23.20 2.19
C HIS A 533 20.23 -22.61 3.39
N VAL A 534 18.99 -22.25 3.19
CA VAL A 534 18.09 -21.82 4.27
C VAL A 534 17.12 -22.96 4.58
N VAL A 535 17.14 -23.40 5.83
CA VAL A 535 16.21 -24.42 6.33
C VAL A 535 15.16 -23.77 7.23
N VAL A 536 13.95 -24.33 7.24
CA VAL A 536 12.86 -23.91 8.12
C VAL A 536 12.50 -25.02 9.09
N MET A 537 12.29 -24.68 10.35
CA MET A 537 11.89 -25.61 11.41
C MET A 537 10.69 -25.03 12.16
N PRO A 538 9.64 -25.81 12.41
CA PRO A 538 8.58 -25.41 13.32
C PRO A 538 9.10 -25.49 14.76
N ARG A 539 8.80 -24.50 15.59
CA ARG A 539 9.21 -24.47 17.00
C ARG A 539 8.06 -24.82 17.94
N GLU A 540 6.93 -24.18 17.73
CA GLU A 540 5.71 -24.42 18.50
C GLU A 540 4.54 -24.53 17.54
N ARG A 541 3.56 -25.37 17.87
CA ARG A 541 2.30 -25.50 17.12
C ARG A 541 1.16 -25.67 18.10
N SER A 542 0.05 -25.03 17.80
CA SER A 542 -1.22 -25.29 18.44
C SER A 542 -2.30 -25.42 17.37
N GLY A 543 -3.23 -26.34 17.56
CA GLY A 543 -4.25 -26.65 16.55
C GLY A 543 -3.74 -27.45 15.35
N ALA A 544 -4.58 -27.62 14.34
CA ALA A 544 -4.27 -28.41 13.14
C ALA A 544 -3.51 -27.54 12.12
N VAL A 545 -2.20 -27.43 12.26
CA VAL A 545 -1.34 -26.71 11.31
C VAL A 545 -0.24 -27.63 10.78
N ASN A 546 -0.10 -27.68 9.46
CA ASN A 546 0.91 -28.42 8.74
C ASN A 546 1.96 -27.47 8.12
N LEU A 547 3.23 -27.89 8.13
CA LEU A 547 4.31 -27.23 7.44
C LEU A 547 4.80 -28.12 6.30
N ARG A 548 4.80 -27.58 5.07
CA ARG A 548 5.44 -28.17 3.90
C ARG A 548 6.62 -27.29 3.51
N ALA A 549 7.82 -27.82 3.56
CA ALA A 549 9.04 -27.13 3.13
C ALA A 549 9.62 -27.85 1.91
N THR A 550 9.93 -27.09 0.86
CA THR A 550 10.64 -27.54 -0.34
C THR A 550 11.82 -26.61 -0.58
N GLY A 551 13.00 -27.15 -0.91
CA GLY A 551 14.20 -26.37 -1.14
C GLY A 551 15.18 -27.07 -2.04
#